data_dad43e267e558159eee79eda15b8f063
#
_entry.id   dad43e267e558159eee79eda15b8f063
#
_cell.length_a   1.000
_cell.length_b   1.000
_cell.length_c   1.000
_cell.angle_alpha   90.00
_cell.angle_beta   90.00
_cell.angle_gamma   90.00
#
_symmetry.space_group_name_H-M   'P 1'
#
loop_
_entity.id
_entity.type
_entity.pdbx_description
1 polymer ?
#
loop_
_entity_poly.entity_id
_entity_poly.type
_entity_poly.pdbx_seq_one_letter_code
_entity_poly.pdbx_strand_id
1 'polypeptide(L)'
;MLTRDQAFPNRIAGVIRTDDPEAAFRACVAALEGGVGTIEVTMTVPSCLDIVRGLVASTGGSLPVGVGTVLDAETVPKAKQAGAAFVVTPAVVPAVAEACQREDILCVLGALTPTEVHQARVAGADMVKLFPIQAVGGPDYVRWLQGPMPDTPFWVSGGVEIDQLDEYLSLGVAAVGLTTALFPPDAVRRGDMALITALARRATAATGALWA
;
A
#
# COMPACT_ATOMS: atom_id res chain seq x y z
N MET A 1 5.74 -0.38 17.29
CA MET A 1 5.41 -0.62 15.85
C MET A 1 4.08 -1.35 15.73
N LEU A 2 3.24 -1.01 14.73
CA LEU A 2 2.03 -1.77 14.41
C LEU A 2 2.40 -3.14 13.82
N THR A 3 1.57 -4.15 14.11
CA THR A 3 1.67 -5.43 13.39
C THR A 3 1.16 -5.29 11.96
N ARG A 4 1.48 -6.25 11.09
CA ARG A 4 0.98 -6.30 9.70
C ARG A 4 -0.55 -6.28 9.63
N ASP A 5 -1.21 -7.07 10.48
CA ASP A 5 -2.67 -7.18 10.50
C ASP A 5 -3.33 -5.88 10.98
N GLN A 6 -2.68 -5.14 11.88
CA GLN A 6 -3.13 -3.81 12.27
C GLN A 6 -2.90 -2.76 11.18
N ALA A 7 -1.82 -2.87 10.41
CA ALA A 7 -1.52 -1.96 9.30
C ALA A 7 -2.39 -2.24 8.06
N PHE A 8 -2.88 -3.47 7.89
CA PHE A 8 -3.68 -3.88 6.73
C PHE A 8 -4.92 -4.71 7.17
N PRO A 9 -5.86 -4.09 7.91
CA PRO A 9 -6.94 -4.81 8.59
C PRO A 9 -7.89 -5.57 7.64
N ASN A 10 -8.09 -5.11 6.43
CA ASN A 10 -8.86 -5.81 5.39
C ASN A 10 -7.99 -6.23 4.19
N ARG A 11 -6.68 -6.22 4.36
CA ARG A 11 -5.68 -6.63 3.35
C ARG A 11 -5.75 -5.85 2.03
N ILE A 12 -6.46 -4.70 2.00
CA ILE A 12 -6.50 -3.78 0.86
C ILE A 12 -5.89 -2.45 1.27
N ALA A 13 -5.00 -1.93 0.43
CA ALA A 13 -4.45 -0.58 0.54
C ALA A 13 -4.81 0.23 -0.71
N GLY A 14 -5.38 1.41 -0.53
CA GLY A 14 -5.52 2.40 -1.60
C GLY A 14 -4.19 3.13 -1.79
N VAL A 15 -3.61 3.08 -2.98
CA VAL A 15 -2.32 3.73 -3.30
C VAL A 15 -2.59 4.91 -4.21
N ILE A 16 -2.47 6.13 -3.67
CA ILE A 16 -2.75 7.36 -4.44
C ILE A 16 -1.48 7.96 -5.05
N ARG A 17 -1.60 8.36 -6.32
CA ARG A 17 -0.60 9.09 -7.06
C ARG A 17 -1.28 10.10 -7.99
N THR A 18 -1.08 11.39 -7.75
CA THR A 18 -1.59 12.51 -8.54
C THR A 18 -0.70 13.73 -8.31
N ASP A 19 -0.78 14.72 -9.17
CA ASP A 19 -0.10 16.02 -9.04
C ASP A 19 -0.92 17.07 -8.28
N ASP A 20 -2.19 16.77 -7.97
CA ASP A 20 -3.09 17.62 -7.21
C ASP A 20 -3.22 17.12 -5.75
N PRO A 21 -2.62 17.81 -4.77
CA PRO A 21 -2.66 17.37 -3.37
C PRO A 21 -4.05 17.45 -2.74
N GLU A 22 -4.89 18.40 -3.16
CA GLU A 22 -6.24 18.52 -2.63
C GLU A 22 -7.14 17.40 -3.17
N ALA A 23 -7.03 17.09 -4.46
CA ALA A 23 -7.72 15.95 -5.05
C ALA A 23 -7.25 14.62 -4.43
N ALA A 24 -5.94 14.49 -4.13
CA ALA A 24 -5.40 13.32 -3.43
C ALA A 24 -6.06 13.13 -2.06
N PHE A 25 -6.12 14.19 -1.25
CA PHE A 25 -6.73 14.12 0.09
C PHE A 25 -8.21 13.70 0.00
N ARG A 26 -9.00 14.37 -0.85
CA ARG A 26 -10.43 14.04 -1.03
C ARG A 26 -10.64 12.61 -1.52
N ALA A 27 -9.82 12.16 -2.47
CA ALA A 27 -9.89 10.79 -2.99
C ALA A 27 -9.60 9.75 -1.91
N CYS A 28 -8.59 10.00 -1.06
CA CYS A 28 -8.29 9.13 0.08
C CYS A 28 -9.45 9.06 1.07
N VAL A 29 -10.05 10.21 1.43
CA VAL A 29 -11.23 10.24 2.31
C VAL A 29 -12.37 9.43 1.71
N ALA A 30 -12.69 9.61 0.41
CA ALA A 30 -13.72 8.86 -0.28
C ALA A 30 -13.47 7.34 -0.30
N ALA A 31 -12.20 6.92 -0.43
CA ALA A 31 -11.84 5.50 -0.36
C ALA A 31 -12.02 4.93 1.06
N LEU A 32 -11.65 5.68 2.10
CA LEU A 32 -11.88 5.31 3.50
C LEU A 32 -13.37 5.20 3.83
N GLU A 33 -14.20 6.14 3.36
CA GLU A 33 -15.67 6.09 3.48
C GLU A 33 -16.28 4.88 2.75
N GLY A 34 -15.62 4.39 1.71
CA GLY A 34 -15.97 3.15 1.02
C GLY A 34 -15.51 1.88 1.73
N GLY A 35 -14.79 2.00 2.87
CA GLY A 35 -14.39 0.87 3.70
C GLY A 35 -12.97 0.36 3.43
N VAL A 36 -12.17 1.00 2.57
CA VAL A 36 -10.74 0.66 2.44
C VAL A 36 -10.05 0.93 3.77
N GLY A 37 -9.37 -0.09 4.32
CA GLY A 37 -8.80 -0.03 5.67
C GLY A 37 -7.44 0.67 5.76
N THR A 38 -6.79 0.94 4.63
CA THR A 38 -5.40 1.43 4.60
C THR A 38 -5.17 2.33 3.40
N ILE A 39 -4.44 3.44 3.58
CA ILE A 39 -4.02 4.33 2.50
C ILE A 39 -2.50 4.42 2.43
N GLU A 40 -1.94 4.33 1.24
CA GLU A 40 -0.56 4.72 0.91
C GLU A 40 -0.59 6.02 0.11
N VAL A 41 -0.05 7.11 0.65
CA VAL A 41 0.19 8.35 -0.10
C VAL A 41 1.62 8.31 -0.62
N THR A 42 1.81 8.42 -1.95
CA THR A 42 3.17 8.35 -2.52
C THR A 42 3.89 9.69 -2.41
N MET A 43 5.20 9.68 -2.16
CA MET A 43 6.05 10.88 -2.09
C MET A 43 6.07 11.70 -3.39
N THR A 44 5.57 11.14 -4.49
CA THR A 44 5.39 11.87 -5.76
C THR A 44 4.18 12.79 -5.77
N VAL A 45 3.28 12.67 -4.78
CA VAL A 45 2.18 13.63 -4.58
C VAL A 45 2.75 14.86 -3.87
N PRO A 46 2.54 16.08 -4.39
CA PRO A 46 2.95 17.29 -3.68
C PRO A 46 2.35 17.35 -2.27
N SER A 47 3.12 17.83 -1.30
CA SER A 47 2.69 17.91 0.10
C SER A 47 2.26 16.57 0.73
N CYS A 48 2.82 15.46 0.26
CA CYS A 48 2.50 14.10 0.72
C CYS A 48 2.40 14.00 2.25
N LEU A 49 3.38 14.50 2.98
CA LEU A 49 3.42 14.42 4.45
C LEU A 49 2.31 15.24 5.12
N ASP A 50 1.87 16.35 4.53
CA ASP A 50 0.74 17.13 5.04
C ASP A 50 -0.58 16.41 4.81
N ILE A 51 -0.71 15.74 3.65
CA ILE A 51 -1.85 14.86 3.37
C ILE A 51 -1.92 13.72 4.39
N VAL A 52 -0.80 13.07 4.69
CA VAL A 52 -0.73 12.01 5.70
C VAL A 52 -1.18 12.53 7.07
N ARG A 53 -0.67 13.68 7.53
CA ARG A 53 -1.12 14.32 8.79
C ARG A 53 -2.62 14.59 8.80
N GLY A 54 -3.13 15.14 7.70
CA GLY A 54 -4.56 15.43 7.56
C GLY A 54 -5.42 14.17 7.62
N LEU A 55 -5.02 13.09 6.94
CA LEU A 55 -5.74 11.80 6.96
C LEU A 55 -5.71 11.16 8.35
N VAL A 56 -4.55 11.14 9.01
CA VAL A 56 -4.43 10.64 10.39
C VAL A 56 -5.31 11.44 11.34
N ALA A 57 -5.32 12.77 11.23
CA ALA A 57 -6.17 13.63 12.05
C ALA A 57 -7.67 13.41 11.77
N SER A 58 -8.07 13.27 10.49
CA SER A 58 -9.48 13.09 10.10
C SER A 58 -10.08 11.76 10.58
N THR A 59 -9.24 10.73 10.74
CA THR A 59 -9.64 9.41 11.24
C THR A 59 -9.44 9.26 12.74
N GLY A 60 -8.94 10.27 13.43
CA GLY A 60 -8.54 10.18 14.85
C GLY A 60 -7.45 9.13 15.09
N GLY A 61 -6.65 8.81 14.08
CA GLY A 61 -5.61 7.79 14.15
C GLY A 61 -6.13 6.35 14.12
N SER A 62 -7.42 6.13 13.87
CA SER A 62 -8.03 4.80 13.87
C SER A 62 -7.71 3.95 12.64
N LEU A 63 -7.32 4.60 11.53
CA LEU A 63 -6.98 3.92 10.28
C LEU A 63 -5.50 4.16 9.92
N PRO A 64 -4.78 3.11 9.52
CA PRO A 64 -3.38 3.22 9.15
C PRO A 64 -3.20 3.96 7.81
N VAL A 65 -2.36 4.98 7.84
CA VAL A 65 -1.92 5.73 6.65
C VAL A 65 -0.41 5.55 6.51
N GLY A 66 0.07 5.20 5.34
CA GLY A 66 1.50 5.06 5.05
C GLY A 66 2.01 6.00 4.00
N VAL A 67 3.33 6.07 3.91
CA VAL A 67 4.05 6.85 2.91
C VAL A 67 4.74 5.91 1.93
N GLY A 68 4.44 6.08 0.64
CA GLY A 68 5.03 5.26 -0.43
C GLY A 68 6.02 6.00 -1.32
N THR A 69 6.70 5.24 -2.16
CA THR A 69 7.75 5.76 -3.07
C THR A 69 8.89 6.46 -2.31
N VAL A 70 9.22 5.94 -1.13
CA VAL A 70 10.35 6.42 -0.32
C VAL A 70 11.65 5.83 -0.87
N LEU A 71 12.61 6.68 -1.23
CA LEU A 71 13.89 6.27 -1.83
C LEU A 71 15.10 6.64 -0.99
N ASP A 72 14.91 7.39 0.09
CA ASP A 72 15.97 7.83 1.00
C ASP A 72 15.59 7.63 2.46
N ALA A 73 16.60 7.42 3.30
CA ALA A 73 16.45 7.16 4.73
C ALA A 73 15.99 8.42 5.52
N GLU A 74 16.27 9.62 5.01
CA GLU A 74 15.93 10.87 5.68
C GLU A 74 14.42 11.16 5.65
N THR A 75 13.70 10.55 4.72
CA THR A 75 12.25 10.65 4.65
C THR A 75 11.56 9.87 5.77
N VAL A 76 12.17 8.79 6.30
CA VAL A 76 11.54 7.92 7.30
C VAL A 76 11.15 8.64 8.59
N PRO A 77 12.05 9.38 9.28
CA PRO A 77 11.66 10.12 10.48
C PRO A 77 10.61 11.20 10.20
N LYS A 78 10.62 11.82 9.02
CA LYS A 78 9.60 12.80 8.61
C LYS A 78 8.23 12.14 8.43
N ALA A 79 8.20 10.93 7.83
CA ALA A 79 6.98 10.13 7.69
C ALA A 79 6.42 9.74 9.08
N LYS A 80 7.28 9.29 10.00
CA LYS A 80 6.89 8.98 11.38
C LYS A 80 6.30 10.20 12.10
N GLN A 81 6.93 11.37 11.98
CA GLN A 81 6.43 12.63 12.56
C GLN A 81 5.09 13.07 11.94
N ALA A 82 4.83 12.72 10.69
CA ALA A 82 3.54 12.95 10.04
C ALA A 82 2.45 11.98 10.52
N GLY A 83 2.78 10.98 11.33
CA GLY A 83 1.87 9.96 11.83
C GLY A 83 1.75 8.73 10.92
N ALA A 84 2.68 8.55 9.97
CA ALA A 84 2.66 7.37 9.12
C ALA A 84 2.82 6.08 9.93
N ALA A 85 1.98 5.09 9.62
CA ALA A 85 2.00 3.76 10.23
C ALA A 85 3.03 2.83 9.57
N PHE A 86 3.36 3.06 8.31
CA PHE A 86 4.30 2.27 7.53
C PHE A 86 4.95 3.08 6.41
N VAL A 87 6.09 2.58 5.94
CA VAL A 87 6.86 3.15 4.82
C VAL A 87 7.00 2.10 3.72
N VAL A 88 6.82 2.52 2.47
CA VAL A 88 6.90 1.65 1.28
C VAL A 88 7.92 2.19 0.29
N THR A 89 8.80 1.32 -0.18
CA THR A 89 9.72 1.64 -1.28
C THR A 89 9.27 0.98 -2.59
N PRO A 90 9.63 1.49 -3.76
CA PRO A 90 9.37 0.82 -5.04
C PRO A 90 10.44 -0.23 -5.40
N ALA A 91 11.54 -0.29 -4.66
CA ALA A 91 12.70 -1.13 -4.89
C ALA A 91 13.34 -1.54 -3.55
N VAL A 92 14.35 -2.42 -3.58
CA VAL A 92 15.13 -2.75 -2.39
C VAL A 92 16.03 -1.58 -2.02
N VAL A 93 15.75 -0.94 -0.88
CA VAL A 93 16.54 0.20 -0.36
C VAL A 93 16.93 -0.09 1.09
N PRO A 94 18.08 -0.77 1.33
CA PRO A 94 18.49 -1.18 2.67
C PRO A 94 18.57 -0.04 3.69
N ALA A 95 19.03 1.13 3.27
CA ALA A 95 19.12 2.31 4.13
C ALA A 95 17.74 2.77 4.66
N VAL A 96 16.67 2.59 3.88
CA VAL A 96 15.29 2.87 4.33
C VAL A 96 14.87 1.82 5.36
N ALA A 97 15.18 0.53 5.16
CA ALA A 97 14.86 -0.50 6.13
C ALA A 97 15.55 -0.26 7.48
N GLU A 98 16.85 0.08 7.47
CA GLU A 98 17.59 0.45 8.68
C GLU A 98 16.98 1.67 9.39
N ALA A 99 16.53 2.69 8.62
CA ALA A 99 15.86 3.85 9.19
C ALA A 99 14.50 3.48 9.79
N CYS A 100 13.73 2.62 9.13
CA CYS A 100 12.45 2.12 9.65
C CYS A 100 12.63 1.37 10.99
N GLN A 101 13.68 0.53 11.10
CA GLN A 101 14.01 -0.16 12.34
C GLN A 101 14.33 0.83 13.48
N ARG A 102 15.15 1.86 13.20
CA ARG A 102 15.49 2.90 14.19
C ARG A 102 14.26 3.71 14.65
N GLU A 103 13.35 3.98 13.73
CA GLU A 103 12.14 4.78 14.01
C GLU A 103 10.97 3.92 14.54
N ASP A 104 11.12 2.61 14.66
CA ASP A 104 10.05 1.68 15.05
C ASP A 104 8.79 1.89 14.19
N ILE A 105 8.95 1.86 12.87
CA ILE A 105 7.89 1.98 11.86
C ILE A 105 7.94 0.79 10.89
N LEU A 106 6.78 0.25 10.50
CA LEU A 106 6.69 -0.91 9.62
C LEU A 106 7.29 -0.62 8.24
N CYS A 107 8.17 -1.51 7.77
CA CYS A 107 8.92 -1.37 6.54
C CYS A 107 8.44 -2.34 5.46
N VAL A 108 8.09 -1.80 4.29
CA VAL A 108 7.73 -2.58 3.10
C VAL A 108 8.71 -2.24 1.97
N LEU A 109 9.59 -3.18 1.62
CA LEU A 109 10.53 -2.98 0.51
C LEU A 109 9.99 -3.55 -0.80
N GLY A 110 10.14 -2.77 -1.87
CA GLY A 110 9.79 -3.20 -3.23
C GLY A 110 10.79 -4.21 -3.79
N ALA A 111 10.28 -5.19 -4.55
CA ALA A 111 11.06 -6.19 -5.26
C ALA A 111 10.26 -6.72 -6.44
N LEU A 112 10.93 -7.28 -7.44
CA LEU A 112 10.27 -7.92 -8.56
C LEU A 112 10.87 -9.30 -8.89
N THR A 113 12.12 -9.57 -8.56
CA THR A 113 12.80 -10.84 -8.83
C THR A 113 13.04 -11.63 -7.53
N PRO A 114 13.24 -12.97 -7.61
CA PRO A 114 13.59 -13.78 -6.44
C PRO A 114 14.81 -13.25 -5.67
N THR A 115 15.82 -12.74 -6.39
CA THR A 115 17.02 -12.14 -5.80
C THR A 115 16.65 -10.91 -4.97
N GLU A 116 15.84 -10.01 -5.52
CA GLU A 116 15.40 -8.80 -4.81
C GLU A 116 14.50 -9.13 -3.62
N VAL A 117 13.61 -10.12 -3.73
CA VAL A 117 12.81 -10.61 -2.60
C VAL A 117 13.71 -11.08 -1.46
N HIS A 118 14.74 -11.89 -1.78
CA HIS A 118 15.70 -12.34 -0.79
C HIS A 118 16.46 -11.14 -0.16
N GLN A 119 16.94 -10.21 -0.98
CA GLN A 119 17.64 -9.01 -0.50
C GLN A 119 16.76 -8.13 0.40
N ALA A 120 15.49 -7.93 0.05
CA ALA A 120 14.54 -7.18 0.87
C ALA A 120 14.36 -7.83 2.26
N ARG A 121 14.23 -9.16 2.30
CA ARG A 121 14.13 -9.91 3.57
C ARG A 121 15.40 -9.81 4.41
N VAL A 122 16.56 -9.95 3.79
CA VAL A 122 17.87 -9.81 4.47
C VAL A 122 18.05 -8.39 5.02
N ALA A 123 17.56 -7.38 4.31
CA ALA A 123 17.57 -5.98 4.78
C ALA A 123 16.61 -5.73 5.95
N GLY A 124 15.77 -6.71 6.34
CA GLY A 124 14.86 -6.58 7.48
C GLY A 124 13.50 -5.99 7.14
N ALA A 125 13.03 -6.13 5.90
CA ALA A 125 11.67 -5.74 5.52
C ALA A 125 10.63 -6.59 6.27
N ASP A 126 9.61 -5.94 6.83
CA ASP A 126 8.45 -6.60 7.46
C ASP A 126 7.54 -7.25 6.40
N MET A 127 7.49 -6.65 5.22
CA MET A 127 6.78 -7.14 4.04
C MET A 127 7.57 -6.85 2.77
N VAL A 128 7.32 -7.64 1.71
CA VAL A 128 7.91 -7.41 0.38
C VAL A 128 6.81 -7.04 -0.61
N LYS A 129 6.91 -5.83 -1.18
CA LYS A 129 5.99 -5.35 -2.22
C LYS A 129 6.44 -5.88 -3.59
N LEU A 130 5.67 -6.79 -4.17
CA LEU A 130 5.86 -7.21 -5.56
C LEU A 130 5.28 -6.16 -6.50
N PHE A 131 6.16 -5.42 -7.19
CA PHE A 131 5.77 -4.29 -8.04
C PHE A 131 6.72 -4.13 -9.24
N PRO A 132 6.19 -3.88 -10.45
CA PRO A 132 4.76 -3.93 -10.84
C PRO A 132 4.32 -5.37 -11.16
N ILE A 133 3.39 -5.94 -10.37
CA ILE A 133 3.07 -7.38 -10.42
C ILE A 133 2.43 -7.81 -11.74
N GLN A 134 1.59 -6.96 -12.34
CA GLN A 134 0.88 -7.30 -13.57
C GLN A 134 1.83 -7.45 -14.77
N ALA A 135 2.97 -6.74 -14.76
CA ALA A 135 3.97 -6.80 -15.83
C ALA A 135 4.70 -8.15 -15.91
N VAL A 136 4.63 -8.98 -14.86
CA VAL A 136 5.38 -10.24 -14.75
C VAL A 136 4.49 -11.48 -14.62
N GLY A 137 3.19 -11.35 -14.86
CA GLY A 137 2.27 -12.49 -14.89
C GLY A 137 1.26 -12.56 -13.75
N GLY A 138 1.17 -11.51 -12.92
CA GLY A 138 0.09 -11.40 -11.93
C GLY A 138 0.09 -12.52 -10.89
N PRO A 139 -1.07 -13.16 -10.63
CA PRO A 139 -1.20 -14.22 -9.61
C PRO A 139 -0.28 -15.41 -9.82
N ASP A 140 -0.05 -15.83 -11.06
CA ASP A 140 0.84 -16.96 -11.35
C ASP A 140 2.27 -16.69 -10.90
N TYR A 141 2.76 -15.47 -11.08
CA TYR A 141 4.07 -15.08 -10.61
C TYR A 141 4.20 -15.18 -9.08
N VAL A 142 3.15 -14.79 -8.35
CA VAL A 142 3.10 -14.95 -6.89
C VAL A 142 3.18 -16.42 -6.50
N ARG A 143 2.41 -17.32 -7.14
CA ARG A 143 2.46 -18.77 -6.89
C ARG A 143 3.86 -19.34 -7.06
N TRP A 144 4.56 -18.91 -8.11
CA TRP A 144 5.91 -19.40 -8.39
C TRP A 144 6.94 -18.92 -7.38
N LEU A 145 6.82 -17.67 -6.91
CA LEU A 145 7.68 -17.14 -5.85
C LEU A 145 7.42 -17.78 -4.49
N GLN A 146 6.18 -18.12 -4.17
CA GLN A 146 5.82 -18.76 -2.91
C GLN A 146 6.41 -20.17 -2.77
N GLY A 147 6.67 -20.88 -3.87
CA GLY A 147 7.31 -22.19 -3.84
C GLY A 147 8.64 -22.18 -3.07
N PRO A 148 9.65 -21.41 -3.49
CA PRO A 148 10.93 -21.29 -2.78
C PRO A 148 10.91 -20.32 -1.57
N MET A 149 9.89 -19.48 -1.41
CA MET A 149 9.81 -18.42 -0.42
C MET A 149 8.44 -18.37 0.31
N PRO A 150 7.97 -19.51 0.90
CA PRO A 150 6.61 -19.66 1.42
C PRO A 150 6.28 -18.69 2.57
N ASP A 151 7.27 -18.34 3.38
CA ASP A 151 7.09 -17.49 4.58
C ASP A 151 7.26 -15.99 4.30
N THR A 152 7.28 -15.58 3.02
CA THR A 152 7.44 -14.17 2.69
C THR A 152 6.07 -13.48 2.68
N PRO A 153 5.85 -12.47 3.56
CA PRO A 153 4.62 -11.70 3.55
C PRO A 153 4.63 -10.75 2.34
N PHE A 154 3.98 -11.17 1.26
CA PHE A 154 3.90 -10.37 0.05
C PHE A 154 2.80 -9.32 0.11
N TRP A 155 3.11 -8.11 -0.31
CA TRP A 155 2.17 -7.10 -0.76
C TRP A 155 2.24 -7.02 -2.28
N VAL A 156 1.15 -7.24 -2.99
CA VAL A 156 1.09 -7.14 -4.45
C VAL A 156 0.53 -5.80 -4.89
N SER A 157 1.13 -5.16 -5.89
CA SER A 157 0.67 -3.88 -6.42
C SER A 157 1.15 -3.64 -7.85
N GLY A 158 0.51 -2.70 -8.55
CA GLY A 158 0.88 -2.32 -9.92
C GLY A 158 0.09 -3.08 -10.97
N GLY A 159 -1.03 -2.49 -11.40
CA GLY A 159 -1.94 -3.01 -12.40
C GLY A 159 -2.95 -4.02 -11.87
N VAL A 160 -3.11 -4.16 -10.55
CA VAL A 160 -4.13 -5.05 -9.97
C VAL A 160 -5.51 -4.44 -10.14
N GLU A 161 -6.44 -5.22 -10.68
CA GLU A 161 -7.85 -4.87 -10.84
C GLU A 161 -8.69 -5.41 -9.68
N ILE A 162 -9.84 -4.75 -9.41
CA ILE A 162 -10.71 -5.15 -8.29
C ILE A 162 -11.20 -6.59 -8.43
N ASP A 163 -11.46 -7.05 -9.65
CA ASP A 163 -11.93 -8.41 -9.93
C ASP A 163 -10.87 -9.50 -9.69
N GLN A 164 -9.61 -9.12 -9.52
CA GLN A 164 -8.51 -10.03 -9.21
C GLN A 164 -8.25 -10.18 -7.70
N LEU A 165 -8.95 -9.41 -6.85
CA LEU A 165 -8.72 -9.40 -5.41
C LEU A 165 -8.87 -10.79 -4.79
N ASP A 166 -9.96 -11.50 -5.11
CA ASP A 166 -10.23 -12.84 -4.58
C ASP A 166 -9.08 -13.82 -4.91
N GLU A 167 -8.56 -13.76 -6.12
CA GLU A 167 -7.48 -14.62 -6.55
C GLU A 167 -6.20 -14.32 -5.75
N TYR A 168 -5.76 -13.07 -5.65
CA TYR A 168 -4.58 -12.70 -4.86
C TYR A 168 -4.73 -13.03 -3.38
N LEU A 169 -5.89 -12.72 -2.79
CA LEU A 169 -6.14 -12.96 -1.38
C LEU A 169 -6.18 -14.46 -1.06
N SER A 170 -6.71 -15.29 -1.96
CA SER A 170 -6.71 -16.75 -1.82
C SER A 170 -5.29 -17.36 -1.87
N LEU A 171 -4.33 -16.69 -2.51
CA LEU A 171 -2.92 -17.06 -2.47
C LEU A 171 -2.24 -16.74 -1.13
N GLY A 172 -2.94 -16.10 -0.18
CA GLY A 172 -2.39 -15.77 1.12
C GLY A 172 -1.44 -14.56 1.12
N VAL A 173 -1.48 -13.68 0.08
CA VAL A 173 -0.69 -12.44 0.12
C VAL A 173 -1.12 -11.58 1.31
N ALA A 174 -0.19 -10.90 1.95
CA ALA A 174 -0.46 -10.11 3.15
C ALA A 174 -1.29 -8.86 2.86
N ALA A 175 -1.12 -8.24 1.68
CA ALA A 175 -1.92 -7.10 1.24
C ALA A 175 -1.95 -6.97 -0.28
N VAL A 176 -2.98 -6.27 -0.78
CA VAL A 176 -3.14 -5.88 -2.19
C VAL A 176 -3.24 -4.36 -2.27
N GLY A 177 -2.34 -3.74 -3.04
CA GLY A 177 -2.34 -2.30 -3.31
C GLY A 177 -3.08 -1.96 -4.60
N LEU A 178 -4.22 -1.31 -4.48
CA LEU A 178 -5.01 -0.81 -5.60
C LEU A 178 -4.59 0.63 -5.94
N THR A 179 -4.20 0.86 -7.18
CA THR A 179 -3.82 2.17 -7.72
C THR A 179 -4.94 2.73 -8.59
N THR A 180 -4.80 2.67 -9.90
CA THR A 180 -5.76 3.21 -10.87
C THR A 180 -7.13 2.50 -10.86
N ALA A 181 -7.19 1.26 -10.43
CA ALA A 181 -8.46 0.55 -10.26
C ALA A 181 -9.33 1.15 -9.14
N LEU A 182 -8.72 1.75 -8.11
CA LEU A 182 -9.41 2.46 -7.03
C LEU A 182 -9.46 3.97 -7.26
N PHE A 183 -8.38 4.53 -7.78
CA PHE A 183 -8.21 5.96 -8.06
C PHE A 183 -8.02 6.20 -9.57
N PRO A 184 -9.09 6.03 -10.40
CA PRO A 184 -8.99 6.32 -11.82
C PRO A 184 -8.54 7.79 -12.03
N PRO A 185 -7.49 8.06 -12.83
CA PRO A 185 -6.95 9.42 -12.95
C PRO A 185 -7.98 10.46 -13.39
N ASP A 186 -8.92 10.06 -14.25
CA ASP A 186 -9.99 10.95 -14.69
C ASP A 186 -11.00 11.26 -13.58
N ALA A 187 -11.32 10.29 -12.73
CA ALA A 187 -12.22 10.50 -11.59
C ALA A 187 -11.58 11.43 -10.56
N VAL A 188 -10.29 11.20 -10.20
CA VAL A 188 -9.54 12.05 -9.29
C VAL A 188 -9.51 13.50 -9.81
N ARG A 189 -9.16 13.70 -11.09
CA ARG A 189 -9.04 15.01 -11.72
C ARG A 189 -10.37 15.76 -11.80
N ARG A 190 -11.48 15.07 -12.05
CA ARG A 190 -12.83 15.68 -12.10
C ARG A 190 -13.48 15.82 -10.74
N GLY A 191 -12.86 15.30 -9.67
CA GLY A 191 -13.45 15.32 -8.33
C GLY A 191 -14.65 14.37 -8.17
N ASP A 192 -14.68 13.25 -8.90
CA ASP A 192 -15.76 12.26 -8.80
C ASP A 192 -15.53 11.32 -7.60
N MET A 193 -15.70 11.87 -6.41
CA MET A 193 -15.52 11.14 -5.15
C MET A 193 -16.57 10.04 -4.97
N ALA A 194 -17.77 10.21 -5.53
CA ALA A 194 -18.82 9.19 -5.48
C ALA A 194 -18.40 7.90 -6.19
N LEU A 195 -17.74 8.02 -7.36
CA LEU A 195 -17.17 6.87 -8.05
C LEU A 195 -16.08 6.18 -7.22
N ILE A 196 -15.19 6.95 -6.61
CA ILE A 196 -14.11 6.40 -5.77
C ILE A 196 -14.70 5.63 -4.57
N THR A 197 -15.70 6.20 -3.88
CA THR A 197 -16.39 5.50 -2.79
C THR A 197 -17.09 4.22 -3.28
N ALA A 198 -17.71 4.24 -4.46
CA ALA A 198 -18.33 3.04 -5.05
C ALA A 198 -17.30 1.94 -5.37
N LEU A 199 -16.15 2.31 -5.97
CA LEU A 199 -15.05 1.38 -6.25
C LEU A 199 -14.46 0.82 -4.95
N ALA A 200 -14.30 1.63 -3.92
CA ALA A 200 -13.83 1.20 -2.60
C ALA A 200 -14.79 0.18 -1.98
N ARG A 201 -16.10 0.43 -2.00
CA ARG A 201 -17.13 -0.53 -1.54
C ARG A 201 -17.09 -1.84 -2.30
N ARG A 202 -16.92 -1.79 -3.61
CA ARG A 202 -16.77 -2.99 -4.44
C ARG A 202 -15.53 -3.78 -4.05
N ALA A 203 -14.39 -3.11 -3.85
CA ALA A 203 -13.15 -3.76 -3.42
C ALA A 203 -13.28 -4.40 -2.03
N THR A 204 -13.88 -3.70 -1.07
CA THR A 204 -14.05 -4.23 0.30
C THR A 204 -15.09 -5.34 0.39
N ALA A 205 -16.13 -5.34 -0.47
CA ALA A 205 -17.09 -6.44 -0.55
C ALA A 205 -16.41 -7.75 -0.99
N ALA A 206 -15.42 -7.68 -1.89
CA ALA A 206 -14.66 -8.85 -2.33
C ALA A 206 -13.85 -9.48 -1.18
N THR A 207 -13.38 -8.70 -0.20
CA THR A 207 -12.65 -9.24 0.96
C THR A 207 -13.55 -9.85 2.03
N GLY A 208 -14.78 -9.38 2.18
CA GLY A 208 -15.74 -9.87 3.17
C GLY A 208 -16.22 -11.30 2.88
N ALA A 209 -16.24 -11.71 1.61
CA ALA A 209 -16.66 -13.06 1.21
C ALA A 209 -15.64 -14.16 1.60
N LEU A 210 -14.38 -13.79 1.87
CA LEU A 210 -13.32 -14.74 2.25
C LEU A 210 -13.26 -15.06 3.75
N TRP A 211 -14.03 -14.35 4.58
CA TRP A 211 -14.02 -14.46 6.04
C TRP A 211 -15.38 -14.85 6.66
N ALA A 212 -16.38 -15.14 5.80
CA ALA A 212 -17.68 -15.69 6.20
C ALA A 212 -17.67 -17.21 6.07
#